data_855e9dd771e286c1372108d0f785f5a6
#
_entry.id   855e9dd771e286c1372108d0f785f5a6
#
_cell.length_a   1.000
_cell.length_b   1.000
_cell.length_c   1.000
_cell.angle_alpha   90.00
_cell.angle_beta   90.00
_cell.angle_gamma   90.00
#
_symmetry.space_group_name_H-M   'P 1'
#
loop_
_entity.id
_entity.type
_entity.pdbx_description
1 polymer ?
#
loop_
_entity_poly.entity_id
_entity_poly.type
_entity_poly.pdbx_seq_one_letter_code
_entity_poly.pdbx_strand_id
1 'polypeptide(L)'
;MWLAIQSVKEKKADIIISAGNTGALLVVAKLNLKMIENIDKPALSALWPNKKGMSVVLDLGANIECSSKNLMDFSIMGASLYTSLYPDEKPNVALLNIGSEELKGNETIKETYQILNEKHSVNYNFAGYIEGNHLMDGEVNVIVSDGFTGNIALKTAEGTANFITSESVSYTHLTLPTKRIV
;
A
#
# COMPACT_ATOMS: atom_id res chain seq x y z
N MET A 1 -12.87 17.78 9.27
CA MET A 1 -12.31 17.31 8.00
C MET A 1 -12.21 18.42 6.95
N TRP A 2 -13.30 19.01 6.46
CA TRP A 2 -13.26 20.08 5.44
C TRP A 2 -12.31 21.23 5.80
N LEU A 3 -12.47 21.85 6.97
CA LEU A 3 -11.61 22.96 7.43
C LEU A 3 -10.12 22.58 7.53
N ALA A 4 -9.82 21.34 7.94
CA ALA A 4 -8.45 20.88 7.99
C ALA A 4 -7.82 20.78 6.59
N ILE A 5 -8.55 20.21 5.61
CA ILE A 5 -8.09 20.14 4.22
C ILE A 5 -7.95 21.55 3.62
N GLN A 6 -8.88 22.45 3.95
CA GLN A 6 -8.81 23.83 3.49
C GLN A 6 -7.56 24.56 4.04
N SER A 7 -7.16 24.27 5.27
CA SER A 7 -5.93 24.85 5.85
C SER A 7 -4.69 24.48 5.04
N VAL A 8 -4.60 23.24 4.52
CA VAL A 8 -3.51 22.84 3.62
C VAL A 8 -3.60 23.58 2.28
N LYS A 9 -4.80 23.66 1.70
CA LYS A 9 -5.02 24.40 0.46
C LYS A 9 -4.61 25.86 0.56
N GLU A 10 -4.89 26.50 1.70
CA GLU A 10 -4.52 27.88 2.00
C GLU A 10 -3.08 28.05 2.48
N LYS A 11 -2.29 26.97 2.49
CA LYS A 11 -0.88 26.96 2.98
C LYS A 11 -0.72 27.40 4.44
N LYS A 12 -1.74 27.17 5.26
CA LYS A 12 -1.73 27.40 6.71
C LYS A 12 -1.22 26.18 7.48
N ALA A 13 -1.19 25.03 6.82
CA ALA A 13 -0.65 23.77 7.32
C ALA A 13 -0.01 23.01 6.16
N ASP A 14 1.03 22.23 6.42
CA ASP A 14 1.72 21.41 5.43
C ASP A 14 1.05 20.05 5.26
N ILE A 15 0.49 19.51 6.33
CA ILE A 15 -0.21 18.23 6.37
C ILE A 15 -1.49 18.30 7.20
N ILE A 16 -2.35 17.28 7.03
CA ILE A 16 -3.48 17.03 7.93
C ILE A 16 -3.41 15.61 8.48
N ILE A 17 -3.92 15.45 9.70
CA ILE A 17 -4.16 14.14 10.31
C ILE A 17 -5.66 14.01 10.58
N SER A 18 -6.26 12.90 10.22
CA SER A 18 -7.67 12.65 10.42
C SER A 18 -7.90 11.23 10.90
N ALA A 19 -8.63 11.08 12.01
CA ALA A 19 -9.14 9.81 12.51
C ALA A 19 -10.57 9.51 12.00
N GLY A 20 -11.06 10.27 11.02
CA GLY A 20 -12.39 10.10 10.45
C GLY A 20 -12.46 9.02 9.38
N ASN A 21 -13.63 8.92 8.73
CA ASN A 21 -13.85 7.96 7.64
C ASN A 21 -12.90 8.25 6.46
N THR A 22 -12.13 7.26 6.05
CA THR A 22 -11.10 7.37 5.01
C THR A 22 -11.70 7.72 3.64
N GLY A 23 -12.84 7.13 3.27
CA GLY A 23 -13.51 7.43 2.01
C GLY A 23 -14.00 8.89 1.95
N ALA A 24 -14.56 9.39 3.05
CA ALA A 24 -14.97 10.79 3.14
C ALA A 24 -13.76 11.74 3.07
N LEU A 25 -12.64 11.39 3.73
CA LEU A 25 -11.39 12.14 3.65
C LEU A 25 -10.90 12.25 2.21
N LEU A 26 -10.87 11.12 1.50
CA LEU A 26 -10.42 11.03 0.10
C LEU A 26 -11.27 11.91 -0.82
N VAL A 27 -12.60 11.80 -0.73
CA VAL A 27 -13.53 12.58 -1.56
C VAL A 27 -13.38 14.08 -1.29
N VAL A 28 -13.36 14.48 -0.03
CA VAL A 28 -13.23 15.89 0.35
C VAL A 28 -11.86 16.45 -0.04
N ALA A 29 -10.78 15.66 0.11
CA ALA A 29 -9.44 16.05 -0.33
C ALA A 29 -9.39 16.24 -1.86
N LYS A 30 -9.92 15.31 -2.63
CA LYS A 30 -9.97 15.39 -4.10
C LYS A 30 -10.71 16.63 -4.59
N LEU A 31 -11.84 16.95 -3.98
CA LEU A 31 -12.64 18.13 -4.35
C LEU A 31 -11.94 19.46 -4.01
N ASN A 32 -11.21 19.51 -2.90
CA ASN A 32 -10.57 20.75 -2.43
C ASN A 32 -9.19 20.99 -2.99
N LEU A 33 -8.32 19.97 -2.95
CA LEU A 33 -6.90 20.08 -3.31
C LEU A 33 -6.67 19.90 -4.81
N LYS A 34 -7.63 19.28 -5.52
CA LYS A 34 -7.52 18.84 -6.90
C LYS A 34 -6.49 17.70 -7.04
N MET A 35 -6.37 17.18 -8.25
CA MET A 35 -5.37 16.16 -8.59
C MET A 35 -4.09 16.80 -9.13
N ILE A 36 -2.98 16.10 -8.99
CA ILE A 36 -1.74 16.43 -9.70
C ILE A 36 -1.98 16.26 -11.19
N GLU A 37 -1.37 17.11 -12.00
CA GLU A 37 -1.49 17.05 -13.46
C GLU A 37 -1.12 15.65 -13.99
N ASN A 38 -1.91 15.15 -14.91
CA ASN A 38 -1.81 13.80 -15.51
C ASN A 38 -2.06 12.61 -14.57
N ILE A 39 -2.42 12.83 -13.29
CA ILE A 39 -2.83 11.78 -12.36
C ILE A 39 -4.36 11.79 -12.23
N ASP A 40 -5.02 10.71 -12.60
CA ASP A 40 -6.48 10.65 -12.64
C ASP A 40 -7.10 10.25 -11.29
N LYS A 41 -6.42 9.38 -10.56
CA LYS A 41 -6.92 8.81 -9.31
C LYS A 41 -5.90 8.92 -8.19
N PRO A 42 -6.32 9.34 -6.98
CA PRO A 42 -5.49 9.20 -5.79
C PRO A 42 -5.47 7.75 -5.34
N ALA A 43 -4.41 7.31 -4.69
CA ALA A 43 -4.32 6.00 -4.07
C ALA A 43 -4.23 6.10 -2.54
N LEU A 44 -4.80 5.13 -1.85
CA LEU A 44 -4.59 4.95 -0.42
C LEU A 44 -3.34 4.08 -0.21
N SER A 45 -2.33 4.63 0.44
CA SER A 45 -1.09 3.91 0.72
C SER A 45 -0.88 3.65 2.21
N ALA A 46 -0.16 2.57 2.51
CA ALA A 46 0.34 2.30 3.86
C ALA A 46 1.79 1.81 3.82
N LEU A 47 2.48 2.00 4.94
CA LEU A 47 3.75 1.35 5.20
C LEU A 47 3.47 -0.05 5.77
N TRP A 48 3.85 -1.08 5.03
CA TRP A 48 3.62 -2.46 5.37
C TRP A 48 4.88 -3.07 5.98
N PRO A 49 4.82 -3.56 7.23
CA PRO A 49 5.98 -4.16 7.88
C PRO A 49 6.39 -5.47 7.20
N ASN A 50 7.67 -5.68 7.05
CA ASN A 50 8.23 -6.88 6.47
C ASN A 50 9.53 -7.29 7.19
N LYS A 51 10.12 -8.42 6.82
CA LYS A 51 11.34 -8.98 7.45
C LYS A 51 12.58 -8.08 7.32
N LYS A 52 12.58 -7.12 6.38
CA LYS A 52 13.74 -6.24 6.10
C LYS A 52 13.47 -4.77 6.44
N GLY A 53 12.27 -4.43 6.92
CA GLY A 53 11.86 -3.05 7.25
C GLY A 53 10.41 -2.76 6.86
N MET A 54 10.19 -1.87 5.92
CA MET A 54 8.87 -1.46 5.46
C MET A 54 8.79 -1.44 3.93
N SER A 55 7.66 -1.87 3.40
CA SER A 55 7.28 -1.63 1.99
C SER A 55 6.13 -0.63 1.92
N VAL A 56 6.10 0.16 0.86
CA VAL A 56 4.94 0.99 0.51
C VAL A 56 3.96 0.11 -0.26
N VAL A 57 2.73 -0.03 0.22
CA VAL A 57 1.67 -0.76 -0.48
C VAL A 57 0.57 0.21 -0.87
N LEU A 58 0.12 0.17 -2.11
CA LEU A 58 -0.96 0.98 -2.66
C LEU A 58 -1.59 0.29 -3.89
N ASP A 59 -2.87 0.36 -4.20
CA ASP A 59 -3.96 1.05 -3.52
C ASP A 59 -4.64 0.13 -2.49
N LEU A 60 -4.96 0.63 -1.32
CA LEU A 60 -5.55 -0.16 -0.22
C LEU A 60 -7.06 0.11 -0.02
N GLY A 61 -7.75 0.59 -1.06
CA GLY A 61 -9.21 0.72 -1.02
C GLY A 61 -9.78 2.06 -1.49
N ALA A 62 -8.99 2.91 -2.14
CA ALA A 62 -9.49 4.15 -2.73
C ALA A 62 -10.24 3.91 -4.05
N ASN A 63 -9.79 2.96 -4.87
CA ASN A 63 -10.31 2.71 -6.20
C ASN A 63 -10.56 1.21 -6.42
N ILE A 64 -11.82 0.80 -6.42
CA ILE A 64 -12.20 -0.61 -6.60
C ILE A 64 -11.72 -1.13 -7.96
N GLU A 65 -11.91 -0.35 -9.02
CA GLU A 65 -11.47 -0.69 -10.37
C GLU A 65 -10.38 0.28 -10.83
N CYS A 66 -9.30 -0.27 -11.38
CA CYS A 66 -8.18 0.48 -11.93
C CYS A 66 -7.93 0.07 -13.38
N SER A 67 -7.54 1.05 -14.20
CA SER A 67 -6.95 0.79 -15.52
C SER A 67 -5.45 0.55 -15.38
N SER A 68 -4.83 0.02 -16.44
CA SER A 68 -3.37 -0.09 -16.56
C SER A 68 -2.66 1.25 -16.33
N LYS A 69 -3.23 2.36 -16.85
CA LYS A 69 -2.73 3.71 -16.58
C LYS A 69 -2.73 4.03 -15.08
N ASN A 70 -3.80 3.69 -14.34
CA ASN A 70 -3.85 3.97 -12.91
C ASN A 70 -2.79 3.18 -12.14
N LEU A 71 -2.58 1.91 -12.47
CA LEU A 71 -1.54 1.09 -11.82
C LEU A 71 -0.12 1.59 -12.14
N MET A 72 0.10 2.10 -13.35
CA MET A 72 1.35 2.79 -13.71
C MET A 72 1.55 4.06 -12.88
N ASP A 73 0.51 4.90 -12.77
CA ASP A 73 0.55 6.11 -11.95
C ASP A 73 0.85 5.75 -10.48
N PHE A 74 0.23 4.70 -9.95
CA PHE A 74 0.49 4.21 -8.59
C PHE A 74 1.92 3.70 -8.42
N SER A 75 2.51 3.08 -9.44
CA SER A 75 3.92 2.68 -9.43
C SER A 75 4.84 3.88 -9.24
N ILE A 76 4.60 4.97 -9.95
CA ILE A 76 5.36 6.21 -9.83
C ILE A 76 5.13 6.87 -8.45
N MET A 77 3.88 6.93 -8.00
CA MET A 77 3.52 7.53 -6.71
C MET A 77 4.15 6.76 -5.55
N GLY A 78 4.06 5.43 -5.58
CA GLY A 78 4.65 4.56 -4.57
C GLY A 78 6.17 4.67 -4.54
N ALA A 79 6.82 4.68 -5.69
CA ALA A 79 8.27 4.86 -5.80
C ALA A 79 8.70 6.22 -5.25
N SER A 80 7.98 7.29 -5.58
CA SER A 80 8.25 8.64 -5.07
C SER A 80 8.09 8.72 -3.55
N LEU A 81 7.05 8.09 -3.00
CA LEU A 81 6.85 8.02 -1.56
C LEU A 81 7.98 7.23 -0.88
N TYR A 82 8.35 6.07 -1.41
CA TYR A 82 9.45 5.28 -0.87
C TYR A 82 10.77 6.05 -0.87
N THR A 83 11.13 6.67 -1.99
CA THR A 83 12.36 7.49 -2.10
C THR A 83 12.34 8.69 -1.15
N SER A 84 11.17 9.26 -0.84
CA SER A 84 11.07 10.33 0.16
C SER A 84 11.38 9.86 1.58
N LEU A 85 11.15 8.58 1.88
CA LEU A 85 11.45 7.95 3.18
C LEU A 85 12.88 7.39 3.22
N TYR A 86 13.38 6.90 2.09
CA TYR A 86 14.69 6.26 1.91
C TYR A 86 15.42 6.88 0.71
N PRO A 87 16.01 8.08 0.85
CA PRO A 87 16.54 8.85 -0.29
C PRO A 87 17.71 8.19 -1.03
N ASP A 88 18.46 7.34 -0.34
CA ASP A 88 19.66 6.69 -0.90
C ASP A 88 19.34 5.36 -1.60
N GLU A 89 18.05 4.95 -1.64
CA GLU A 89 17.63 3.69 -2.20
C GLU A 89 16.81 3.88 -3.48
N LYS A 90 17.13 3.10 -4.51
CA LYS A 90 16.28 2.98 -5.71
C LYS A 90 15.28 1.84 -5.48
N PRO A 91 13.96 2.13 -5.37
CA PRO A 91 12.98 1.11 -5.02
C PRO A 91 12.75 0.07 -6.11
N ASN A 92 12.52 -1.17 -5.69
CA ASN A 92 11.95 -2.23 -6.51
C ASN A 92 10.43 -2.17 -6.40
N VAL A 93 9.75 -2.03 -7.55
CA VAL A 93 8.28 -1.95 -7.66
C VAL A 93 7.76 -3.25 -8.24
N ALA A 94 6.73 -3.84 -7.63
CA ALA A 94 6.03 -5.01 -8.16
C ALA A 94 4.51 -4.82 -8.17
N LEU A 95 3.84 -5.54 -9.06
CA LEU A 95 2.38 -5.64 -9.10
C LEU A 95 1.93 -6.84 -8.24
N LEU A 96 0.99 -6.61 -7.33
CA LEU A 96 0.35 -7.70 -6.59
C LEU A 96 -0.49 -8.56 -7.55
N ASN A 97 -0.22 -9.86 -7.56
CA ASN A 97 -0.87 -10.80 -8.48
C ASN A 97 -1.12 -12.16 -7.79
N ILE A 98 -1.86 -13.01 -8.46
CA ILE A 98 -2.23 -14.38 -8.02
C ILE A 98 -1.16 -15.43 -8.34
N GLY A 99 -0.08 -15.04 -8.99
CA GLY A 99 1.04 -15.90 -9.39
C GLY A 99 2.15 -15.06 -9.98
N SER A 100 3.35 -15.60 -10.02
CA SER A 100 4.57 -14.93 -10.51
C SER A 100 4.77 -15.05 -12.03
N GLU A 101 4.00 -15.94 -12.70
CA GLU A 101 4.13 -16.15 -14.13
C GLU A 101 3.45 -15.03 -14.94
N GLU A 102 4.06 -14.59 -16.04
CA GLU A 102 3.60 -13.48 -16.89
C GLU A 102 2.16 -13.60 -17.39
N LEU A 103 1.66 -14.84 -17.58
CA LEU A 103 0.31 -15.10 -18.06
C LEU A 103 -0.76 -15.09 -16.96
N LYS A 104 -0.38 -14.95 -15.69
CA LYS A 104 -1.30 -14.91 -14.56
C LYS A 104 -1.89 -13.52 -14.36
N GLY A 105 -3.07 -13.49 -13.76
CA GLY A 105 -3.81 -12.26 -13.45
C GLY A 105 -4.84 -11.89 -14.51
N ASN A 106 -5.54 -10.80 -14.24
CA ASN A 106 -6.52 -10.23 -15.16
C ASN A 106 -5.83 -9.42 -16.27
N GLU A 107 -6.59 -9.03 -17.30
CA GLU A 107 -6.05 -8.31 -18.46
C GLU A 107 -5.38 -6.99 -18.07
N THR A 108 -5.93 -6.24 -17.12
CA THR A 108 -5.34 -4.98 -16.66
C THR A 108 -3.96 -5.18 -16.04
N ILE A 109 -3.78 -6.22 -15.22
CA ILE A 109 -2.49 -6.55 -14.59
C ILE A 109 -1.47 -6.96 -15.65
N LYS A 110 -1.86 -7.79 -16.63
CA LYS A 110 -0.99 -8.22 -17.72
C LYS A 110 -0.55 -7.06 -18.61
N GLU A 111 -1.50 -6.20 -19.01
CA GLU A 111 -1.20 -5.00 -19.78
C GLU A 111 -0.25 -4.07 -19.01
N THR A 112 -0.50 -3.87 -17.72
CA THR A 112 0.37 -3.05 -16.87
C THR A 112 1.78 -3.63 -16.78
N TYR A 113 1.89 -4.96 -16.61
CA TYR A 113 3.18 -5.65 -16.60
C TYR A 113 3.98 -5.40 -17.87
N GLN A 114 3.35 -5.59 -19.04
CA GLN A 114 4.00 -5.36 -20.33
C GLN A 114 4.53 -3.93 -20.46
N ILE A 115 3.70 -2.94 -20.12
CA ILE A 115 4.08 -1.52 -20.21
C ILE A 115 5.24 -1.19 -19.25
N LEU A 116 5.19 -1.69 -17.99
CA LEU A 116 6.23 -1.42 -17.00
C LEU A 116 7.55 -2.14 -17.33
N ASN A 117 7.46 -3.33 -17.93
CA ASN A 117 8.63 -4.11 -18.33
C ASN A 117 9.33 -3.50 -19.54
N GLU A 118 8.59 -2.92 -20.49
CA GLU A 118 9.14 -2.22 -21.66
C GLU A 118 9.70 -0.84 -21.31
N LYS A 119 9.02 -0.11 -20.41
CA LYS A 119 9.38 1.25 -20.02
C LYS A 119 10.30 1.25 -18.80
N HIS A 120 11.60 1.16 -19.04
CA HIS A 120 12.58 1.31 -17.97
C HIS A 120 12.48 2.69 -17.30
N SER A 121 12.18 2.71 -16.00
CA SER A 121 12.16 3.93 -15.21
C SER A 121 13.54 4.25 -14.64
N VAL A 122 13.91 5.54 -14.64
CA VAL A 122 15.11 6.01 -13.96
C VAL A 122 14.94 5.96 -12.44
N ASN A 123 13.70 6.15 -11.97
CA ASN A 123 13.37 6.35 -10.57
C ASN A 123 13.13 5.05 -9.77
N TYR A 124 12.85 3.93 -10.45
CA TYR A 124 12.62 2.64 -9.81
C TYR A 124 12.99 1.48 -10.74
N ASN A 125 13.16 0.30 -10.17
CA ASN A 125 13.29 -0.95 -10.91
C ASN A 125 11.93 -1.67 -10.89
N PHE A 126 11.46 -2.16 -12.03
CA PHE A 126 10.30 -3.02 -12.06
C PHE A 126 10.71 -4.47 -11.79
N ALA A 127 10.16 -5.05 -10.74
CA ALA A 127 10.49 -6.41 -10.27
C ALA A 127 9.48 -7.48 -10.72
N GLY A 128 8.50 -7.10 -11.55
CA GLY A 128 7.47 -8.02 -12.03
C GLY A 128 6.30 -8.17 -11.07
N TYR A 129 5.89 -9.42 -10.82
CA TYR A 129 4.79 -9.75 -9.92
C TYR A 129 5.28 -10.14 -8.53
N ILE A 130 4.41 -9.90 -7.53
CA ILE A 130 4.54 -10.42 -6.17
C ILE A 130 3.23 -11.09 -5.76
N GLU A 131 3.31 -12.24 -5.10
CA GLU A 131 2.15 -12.94 -4.56
C GLU A 131 1.85 -12.52 -3.12
N GLY A 132 0.60 -12.70 -2.68
CA GLY A 132 0.14 -12.27 -1.36
C GLY A 132 0.91 -12.90 -0.18
N ASN A 133 1.41 -14.12 -0.32
CA ASN A 133 2.22 -14.81 0.69
C ASN A 133 3.65 -14.23 0.85
N HIS A 134 4.13 -13.44 -0.11
CA HIS A 134 5.45 -12.81 -0.12
C HIS A 134 5.44 -11.33 0.30
N LEU A 135 4.28 -10.76 0.62
CA LEU A 135 4.16 -9.34 1.01
C LEU A 135 5.05 -8.96 2.20
N MET A 136 5.32 -9.91 3.10
CA MET A 136 6.11 -9.68 4.30
C MET A 136 7.58 -10.12 4.19
N ASP A 137 8.05 -10.56 3.01
CA ASP A 137 9.44 -11.02 2.85
C ASP A 137 10.44 -9.86 2.69
N GLY A 138 9.98 -8.68 2.26
CA GLY A 138 10.82 -7.49 2.08
C GLY A 138 11.74 -7.56 0.86
N GLU A 139 11.36 -8.31 -0.17
CA GLU A 139 12.09 -8.38 -1.43
C GLU A 139 11.74 -7.21 -2.36
N VAL A 140 10.57 -6.62 -2.14
CA VAL A 140 10.01 -5.52 -2.93
C VAL A 140 9.74 -4.34 -2.01
N ASN A 141 10.11 -3.14 -2.46
CA ASN A 141 9.96 -1.91 -1.71
C ASN A 141 8.60 -1.23 -1.90
N VAL A 142 8.00 -1.41 -3.09
CA VAL A 142 6.72 -0.83 -3.47
C VAL A 142 5.85 -1.90 -4.10
N ILE A 143 4.66 -2.10 -3.54
CA ILE A 143 3.70 -3.10 -3.99
C ILE A 143 2.44 -2.37 -4.48
N VAL A 144 2.11 -2.57 -5.74
CA VAL A 144 1.00 -1.90 -6.41
C VAL A 144 -0.15 -2.87 -6.66
N SER A 145 -1.35 -2.42 -6.36
CA SER A 145 -2.60 -3.17 -6.51
C SER A 145 -3.74 -2.23 -6.90
N ASP A 146 -4.84 -2.78 -7.41
CA ASP A 146 -6.13 -2.09 -7.35
C ASP A 146 -6.66 -2.07 -5.91
N GLY A 147 -7.57 -1.12 -5.62
CA GLY A 147 -8.07 -0.94 -4.27
C GLY A 147 -8.94 -2.09 -3.75
N PHE A 148 -9.55 -2.89 -4.62
CA PHE A 148 -10.32 -4.06 -4.20
C PHE A 148 -9.37 -5.15 -3.66
N THR A 149 -8.38 -5.53 -4.44
CA THR A 149 -7.38 -6.54 -4.08
C THR A 149 -6.55 -6.09 -2.87
N GLY A 150 -6.08 -4.84 -2.88
CA GLY A 150 -5.28 -4.27 -1.80
C GLY A 150 -6.05 -4.17 -0.48
N ASN A 151 -7.33 -3.81 -0.52
CA ASN A 151 -8.16 -3.78 0.70
C ASN A 151 -8.40 -5.18 1.27
N ILE A 152 -8.65 -6.18 0.43
CA ILE A 152 -8.78 -7.57 0.88
C ILE A 152 -7.48 -8.03 1.54
N ALA A 153 -6.34 -7.80 0.90
CA ALA A 153 -5.03 -8.16 1.46
C ALA A 153 -4.81 -7.50 2.84
N LEU A 154 -5.09 -6.19 2.94
CA LEU A 154 -4.98 -5.44 4.20
C LEU A 154 -5.88 -6.02 5.29
N LYS A 155 -7.17 -6.22 5.00
CA LYS A 155 -8.14 -6.73 6.00
C LYS A 155 -7.85 -8.16 6.42
N THR A 156 -7.33 -8.98 5.51
CA THR A 156 -6.88 -10.33 5.83
C THR A 156 -5.67 -10.30 6.76
N ALA A 157 -4.68 -9.46 6.47
CA ALA A 157 -3.50 -9.31 7.32
C ALA A 157 -3.87 -8.78 8.72
N GLU A 158 -4.72 -7.74 8.81
CA GLU A 158 -5.24 -7.21 10.09
C GLU A 158 -5.97 -8.30 10.89
N GLY A 159 -6.87 -9.06 10.25
CA GLY A 159 -7.61 -10.14 10.89
C GLY A 159 -6.71 -11.27 11.38
N THR A 160 -5.72 -11.66 10.57
CA THR A 160 -4.73 -12.69 10.92
C THR A 160 -3.86 -12.25 12.11
N ALA A 161 -3.38 -11.01 12.11
CA ALA A 161 -2.58 -10.45 13.19
C ALA A 161 -3.39 -10.42 14.51
N ASN A 162 -4.64 -9.99 14.46
CA ASN A 162 -5.54 -9.98 15.62
C ASN A 162 -5.80 -11.40 16.15
N PHE A 163 -6.04 -12.36 15.26
CA PHE A 163 -6.24 -13.77 15.65
C PHE A 163 -5.00 -14.32 16.36
N ILE A 164 -3.81 -14.21 15.76
CA ILE A 164 -2.56 -14.69 16.35
C ILE A 164 -2.29 -14.04 17.69
N THR A 165 -2.50 -12.73 17.81
CA THR A 165 -2.28 -11.98 19.04
C THR A 165 -3.22 -12.47 20.16
N SER A 166 -4.50 -12.65 19.85
CA SER A 166 -5.49 -13.13 20.85
C SER A 166 -5.16 -14.53 21.34
N GLU A 167 -4.80 -15.44 20.44
CA GLU A 167 -4.41 -16.81 20.82
C GLU A 167 -3.10 -16.84 21.60
N SER A 168 -2.12 -16.03 21.24
CA SER A 168 -0.84 -15.94 21.95
C SER A 168 -1.01 -15.43 23.39
N VAL A 169 -1.88 -14.42 23.60
CA VAL A 169 -2.21 -13.92 24.95
C VAL A 169 -2.91 -14.99 25.76
N SER A 170 -3.89 -15.68 25.19
CA SER A 170 -4.59 -16.79 25.86
C SER A 170 -3.63 -17.89 26.31
N TYR A 171 -2.70 -18.30 25.43
CA TYR A 171 -1.72 -19.33 25.73
C TYR A 171 -0.74 -18.92 26.83
N THR A 172 -0.25 -17.68 26.84
CA THR A 172 0.66 -17.18 27.89
C THR A 172 0.00 -17.12 29.26
N HIS A 173 -1.28 -16.78 29.34
CA HIS A 173 -2.03 -16.82 30.60
C HIS A 173 -2.25 -18.25 31.14
N LEU A 174 -2.39 -19.23 30.26
CA LEU A 174 -2.57 -20.63 30.66
C LEU A 174 -1.27 -21.32 31.09
N THR A 175 -0.12 -20.87 30.57
CA THR A 175 1.17 -21.54 30.76
C THR A 175 2.14 -20.88 31.74
N LEU A 176 1.81 -19.70 32.27
CA LEU A 176 2.60 -19.11 33.35
C LEU A 176 2.48 -19.96 34.60
N PRO A 177 3.56 -20.66 35.05
CA PRO A 177 3.52 -21.39 36.28
C PRO A 177 3.36 -20.38 37.42
N THR A 178 2.27 -20.48 38.19
CA THR A 178 2.16 -19.85 39.50
C THR A 178 3.23 -20.47 40.39
N LYS A 179 4.42 -19.90 40.44
CA LYS A 179 5.37 -20.22 41.52
C LYS A 179 4.69 -19.82 42.82
N ARG A 180 4.10 -20.80 43.52
CA ARG A 180 3.87 -20.68 44.94
C ARG A 180 5.25 -20.51 45.57
N ILE A 181 5.54 -19.31 46.03
CA ILE A 181 6.62 -19.09 47.00
C ILE A 181 6.11 -19.65 48.31
N VAL A 182 6.70 -20.74 48.76
CA VAL A 182 6.54 -21.28 50.12
C VAL A 182 7.57 -20.59 50.99
#